data_571ea76472c3efdf4a990ba8747d57ca
#
_entry.id   571ea76472c3efdf4a990ba8747d57ca
#
_cell.length_a   1.000
_cell.length_b   1.000
_cell.length_c   1.000
_cell.angle_alpha   90.00
_cell.angle_beta   90.00
_cell.angle_gamma   90.00
#
_symmetry.space_group_name_H-M   'P 1'
#
loop_
_entity.id
_entity.type
_entity.pdbx_description
1 polymer ?
#
loop_
_entity_poly.entity_id
_entity_poly.type
_entity_poly.pdbx_seq_one_letter_code
_entity_poly.pdbx_strand_id
1 'polypeptide(L)'
;MSTLSKFDTFYLKTKENKWYWLFSIFCRLTLAFAFIVAGMVKILGERFASGLSILHPMGAYLEALHHTGYYYTFIGIAQITAAILLIIPGTVTLGALLYFPIIINIWLLSFAVRFEGSFVTAPLMVLANLYILIWNYDRLKYIFPFTKFSSFGILKKPTKYNNKFPFLFFTGVIITFGLTVLLAQFGYDAMPRNSLSDCKKQFKNTKNEAAGFRFCECIHNNGRPLDECLEEFKNAKK
;
A
#
# COMPACT_ATOMS: atom_id res chain seq x y z
N MET A 1 -10.62 38.66 14.13
CA MET A 1 -10.44 37.24 14.49
C MET A 1 -11.11 36.42 13.41
N SER A 2 -10.37 35.71 12.57
CA SER A 2 -10.98 34.80 11.57
C SER A 2 -11.63 33.65 12.31
N THR A 3 -12.91 33.42 12.07
CA THR A 3 -13.63 32.25 12.61
C THR A 3 -13.01 30.99 12.07
N LEU A 4 -12.50 30.11 12.97
CA LEU A 4 -12.01 28.79 12.63
C LEU A 4 -13.11 28.01 11.89
N SER A 5 -12.75 27.36 10.78
CA SER A 5 -13.68 26.47 10.09
C SER A 5 -14.05 25.28 11.00
N LYS A 6 -15.19 24.62 10.74
CA LYS A 6 -15.58 23.39 11.45
C LYS A 6 -14.48 22.32 11.34
N PHE A 7 -13.83 22.26 10.18
CA PHE A 7 -12.71 21.35 9.94
C PHE A 7 -11.50 21.69 10.81
N ASP A 8 -11.11 22.95 10.91
CA ASP A 8 -9.98 23.39 11.73
C ASP A 8 -10.18 23.05 13.20
N THR A 9 -11.40 23.28 13.71
CA THR A 9 -11.74 22.95 15.10
C THR A 9 -11.67 21.45 15.35
N PHE A 10 -12.18 20.63 14.43
CA PHE A 10 -12.11 19.18 14.50
C PHE A 10 -10.65 18.69 14.47
N TYR A 11 -9.85 19.24 13.53
CA TYR A 11 -8.44 18.88 13.39
C TYR A 11 -7.63 19.21 14.65
N LEU A 12 -7.80 20.41 15.23
CA LEU A 12 -7.12 20.82 16.46
C LEU A 12 -7.46 19.86 17.61
N LYS A 13 -8.73 19.54 17.80
CA LYS A 13 -9.19 18.61 18.83
C LYS A 13 -8.63 17.20 18.64
N THR A 14 -8.48 16.75 17.38
CA THR A 14 -7.89 15.45 17.05
C THR A 14 -6.42 15.40 17.41
N LYS A 15 -5.68 16.49 17.19
CA LYS A 15 -4.24 16.59 17.52
C LYS A 15 -3.96 16.49 19.03
N GLU A 16 -4.90 16.86 19.87
CA GLU A 16 -4.78 16.78 21.35
C GLU A 16 -5.02 15.38 21.88
N ASN A 17 -5.47 14.44 21.07
CA ASN A 17 -5.77 13.08 21.51
C ASN A 17 -4.52 12.18 21.41
N LYS A 18 -4.16 11.52 22.52
CA LYS A 18 -2.99 10.64 22.64
C LYS A 18 -3.05 9.43 21.70
N TRP A 19 -4.24 8.85 21.49
CA TRP A 19 -4.40 7.63 20.71
C TRP A 19 -4.19 7.87 19.21
N TYR A 20 -4.68 8.99 18.69
CA TYR A 20 -4.39 9.39 17.31
C TYR A 20 -2.90 9.69 17.10
N TRP A 21 -2.26 10.32 18.08
CA TRP A 21 -0.81 10.54 18.03
C TRP A 21 -0.03 9.23 18.03
N LEU A 22 -0.37 8.27 18.90
CA LEU A 22 0.26 6.93 18.95
C LEU A 22 0.02 6.19 17.62
N PHE A 23 -1.18 6.26 17.07
CA PHE A 23 -1.48 5.65 15.78
C PHE A 23 -0.66 6.28 14.64
N SER A 24 -0.41 7.59 14.68
CA SER A 24 0.48 8.23 13.70
C SER A 24 1.92 7.71 13.79
N ILE A 25 2.43 7.47 15.00
CA ILE A 25 3.76 6.87 15.21
C ILE A 25 3.78 5.43 14.69
N PHE A 26 2.77 4.64 15.02
CA PHE A 26 2.63 3.28 14.52
C PHE A 26 2.66 3.23 12.99
N CYS A 27 1.83 4.04 12.31
CA CYS A 27 1.83 4.13 10.86
C CYS A 27 3.22 4.50 10.29
N ARG A 28 3.91 5.48 10.90
CA ARG A 28 5.25 5.91 10.46
C ARG A 28 6.26 4.79 10.56
N LEU A 29 6.30 4.08 11.68
CA LEU A 29 7.29 3.03 11.92
C LEU A 29 7.03 1.81 11.05
N THR A 30 5.78 1.39 10.88
CA THR A 30 5.42 0.25 10.01
C THR A 30 5.71 0.54 8.55
N LEU A 31 5.38 1.74 8.05
CA LEU A 31 5.70 2.14 6.69
C LEU A 31 7.21 2.25 6.46
N ALA A 32 7.94 2.85 7.40
CA ALA A 32 9.39 2.95 7.32
C ALA A 32 10.05 1.57 7.29
N PHE A 33 9.62 0.66 8.16
CA PHE A 33 10.13 -0.71 8.20
C PHE A 33 9.91 -1.43 6.86
N ALA A 34 8.70 -1.36 6.30
CA ALA A 34 8.39 -1.99 5.03
C ALA A 34 9.28 -1.47 3.88
N PHE A 35 9.54 -0.17 3.83
CA PHE A 35 10.40 0.42 2.80
C PHE A 35 11.89 0.17 3.04
N ILE A 36 12.34 0.07 4.28
CA ILE A 36 13.73 -0.34 4.59
C ILE A 36 13.96 -1.75 4.05
N VAL A 37 13.09 -2.70 4.38
CA VAL A 37 13.23 -4.10 3.90
C VAL A 37 13.20 -4.15 2.37
N ALA A 38 12.22 -3.53 1.74
CA ALA A 38 12.08 -3.55 0.28
C ALA A 38 13.22 -2.79 -0.45
N GLY A 39 13.72 -1.71 0.15
CA GLY A 39 14.82 -0.91 -0.39
C GLY A 39 16.17 -1.60 -0.25
N MET A 40 16.44 -2.25 0.89
CA MET A 40 17.69 -2.97 1.12
C MET A 40 17.89 -4.09 0.12
N VAL A 41 16.87 -4.90 -0.15
CA VAL A 41 16.93 -5.97 -1.17
C VAL A 41 17.40 -5.41 -2.51
N LYS A 42 16.90 -4.23 -2.91
CA LYS A 42 17.26 -3.58 -4.18
C LYS A 42 18.68 -3.03 -4.19
N ILE A 43 19.14 -2.46 -3.06
CA ILE A 43 20.50 -1.92 -2.92
C ILE A 43 21.53 -3.03 -2.92
N LEU A 44 21.20 -4.18 -2.30
CA LEU A 44 22.05 -5.37 -2.30
C LEU A 44 22.11 -6.07 -3.66
N GLY A 45 21.33 -5.62 -4.64
CA GLY A 45 21.30 -6.19 -5.97
C GLY A 45 20.53 -7.51 -6.07
N GLU A 46 19.69 -7.81 -5.08
CA GLU A 46 18.85 -9.01 -5.09
C GLU A 46 17.48 -8.72 -5.73
N ARG A 47 16.93 -9.69 -6.45
CA ARG A 47 15.58 -9.55 -7.00
C ARG A 47 14.54 -9.58 -5.87
N PHE A 48 13.70 -8.56 -5.81
CA PHE A 48 12.58 -8.56 -4.88
C PHE A 48 11.61 -9.72 -5.19
N ALA A 49 11.14 -10.41 -4.16
CA ALA A 49 10.32 -11.62 -4.28
C ALA A 49 10.97 -12.71 -5.14
N SER A 50 12.25 -13.03 -4.90
CA SER A 50 13.05 -14.01 -5.65
C SER A 50 12.41 -15.40 -5.74
N GLY A 51 11.57 -15.80 -4.78
CA GLY A 51 10.83 -17.07 -4.81
C GLY A 51 9.64 -17.10 -5.79
N LEU A 52 9.27 -15.97 -6.41
CA LEU A 52 8.20 -15.93 -7.39
C LEU A 52 8.71 -16.31 -8.79
N SER A 53 8.01 -17.21 -9.48
CA SER A 53 8.36 -17.62 -10.85
C SER A 53 8.36 -16.41 -11.81
N ILE A 54 9.32 -16.40 -12.73
CA ILE A 54 9.40 -15.39 -13.82
C ILE A 54 8.24 -15.53 -14.83
N LEU A 55 7.56 -16.68 -14.86
CA LEU A 55 6.35 -16.85 -15.69
C LEU A 55 5.11 -16.19 -15.05
N HIS A 56 5.14 -15.93 -13.73
CA HIS A 56 4.07 -15.18 -13.08
C HIS A 56 4.11 -13.70 -13.50
N PRO A 57 2.98 -13.03 -13.80
CA PRO A 57 2.98 -11.64 -14.30
C PRO A 57 3.77 -10.65 -13.42
N MET A 58 3.63 -10.74 -12.09
CA MET A 58 4.44 -9.94 -11.16
C MET A 58 5.90 -10.36 -11.19
N GLY A 59 6.19 -11.67 -11.32
CA GLY A 59 7.56 -12.19 -11.39
C GLY A 59 8.29 -11.70 -12.64
N ALA A 60 7.64 -11.72 -13.80
CA ALA A 60 8.17 -11.17 -15.06
C ALA A 60 8.49 -9.67 -14.93
N TYR A 61 7.58 -8.90 -14.34
CA TYR A 61 7.81 -7.47 -14.10
C TYR A 61 9.00 -7.23 -13.18
N LEU A 62 9.09 -7.95 -12.05
CA LEU A 62 10.18 -7.79 -11.10
C LEU A 62 11.53 -8.24 -11.66
N GLU A 63 11.55 -9.24 -12.54
CA GLU A 63 12.74 -9.68 -13.27
C GLU A 63 13.20 -8.59 -14.24
N ALA A 64 12.30 -8.07 -15.08
CA ALA A 64 12.61 -6.98 -16.00
C ALA A 64 13.10 -5.73 -15.25
N LEU A 65 12.45 -5.39 -14.12
CA LEU A 65 12.86 -4.27 -13.28
C LEU A 65 14.25 -4.49 -12.66
N HIS A 66 14.53 -5.69 -12.18
CA HIS A 66 15.85 -6.06 -11.64
C HIS A 66 16.97 -5.90 -12.68
N HIS A 67 16.73 -6.27 -13.93
CA HIS A 67 17.67 -6.12 -15.03
C HIS A 67 17.93 -4.66 -15.47
N THR A 68 17.21 -3.68 -14.92
CA THR A 68 17.49 -2.25 -15.20
C THR A 68 18.76 -1.72 -14.49
N GLY A 69 19.43 -2.54 -13.67
CA GLY A 69 20.70 -2.22 -13.03
C GLY A 69 20.59 -1.03 -12.06
N TYR A 70 21.28 0.08 -12.36
CA TYR A 70 21.32 1.24 -11.47
C TYR A 70 19.96 1.86 -11.19
N TYR A 71 19.01 1.74 -12.09
CA TYR A 71 17.64 2.25 -11.87
C TYR A 71 16.93 1.46 -10.76
N TYR A 72 17.11 0.15 -10.71
CA TYR A 72 16.63 -0.70 -9.64
C TYR A 72 17.20 -0.29 -8.28
N THR A 73 18.52 -0.05 -8.22
CA THR A 73 19.20 0.45 -7.01
C THR A 73 18.68 1.83 -6.61
N PHE A 74 18.46 2.73 -7.58
CA PHE A 74 17.90 4.05 -7.32
C PHE A 74 16.52 3.99 -6.67
N ILE A 75 15.64 3.08 -7.10
CA ILE A 75 14.34 2.85 -6.43
C ILE A 75 14.56 2.43 -4.97
N GLY A 76 15.53 1.54 -4.71
CA GLY A 76 15.89 1.14 -3.35
C GLY A 76 16.34 2.32 -2.49
N ILE A 77 17.21 3.18 -3.01
CA ILE A 77 17.68 4.40 -2.33
C ILE A 77 16.51 5.34 -2.03
N ALA A 78 15.61 5.55 -2.99
CA ALA A 78 14.43 6.39 -2.80
C ALA A 78 13.50 5.85 -1.70
N GLN A 79 13.31 4.52 -1.63
CA GLN A 79 12.53 3.87 -0.58
C GLN A 79 13.17 4.06 0.80
N ILE A 80 14.49 3.83 0.94
CA ILE A 80 15.20 4.03 2.21
C ILE A 80 15.19 5.50 2.63
N THR A 81 15.38 6.41 1.68
CA THR A 81 15.29 7.85 1.96
C THR A 81 13.91 8.22 2.51
N ALA A 82 12.83 7.77 1.86
CA ALA A 82 11.47 7.99 2.34
C ALA A 82 11.27 7.42 3.76
N ALA A 83 11.79 6.22 4.03
CA ALA A 83 11.70 5.57 5.34
C ALA A 83 12.44 6.38 6.43
N ILE A 84 13.67 6.83 6.17
CA ILE A 84 14.44 7.65 7.12
C ILE A 84 13.70 8.96 7.42
N LEU A 85 13.18 9.63 6.38
CA LEU A 85 12.42 10.87 6.52
C LEU A 85 11.12 10.68 7.33
N LEU A 86 10.48 9.51 7.24
CA LEU A 86 9.32 9.15 8.06
C LEU A 86 9.67 8.96 9.54
N ILE A 87 10.86 8.44 9.85
CA ILE A 87 11.31 8.20 11.23
C ILE A 87 11.63 9.53 11.93
N ILE A 88 12.29 10.46 11.25
CA ILE A 88 12.71 11.75 11.81
C ILE A 88 11.50 12.68 11.97
N PRO A 89 11.14 13.14 13.20
CA PRO A 89 9.90 13.91 13.42
C PRO A 89 9.79 15.22 12.63
N GLY A 90 10.90 15.86 12.32
CA GLY A 90 10.94 17.12 11.56
C GLY A 90 10.60 16.96 10.08
N THR A 91 10.91 15.81 9.48
CA THR A 91 10.85 15.53 8.04
C THR A 91 9.70 14.62 7.63
N VAL A 92 8.82 14.23 8.56
CA VAL A 92 7.70 13.28 8.33
C VAL A 92 6.85 13.63 7.12
N THR A 93 6.50 14.91 6.96
CA THR A 93 5.68 15.35 5.84
C THR A 93 6.38 15.13 4.51
N LEU A 94 7.68 15.44 4.42
CA LEU A 94 8.50 15.20 3.24
C LEU A 94 8.64 13.71 2.96
N GLY A 95 8.88 12.91 4.00
CA GLY A 95 8.94 11.44 3.89
C GLY A 95 7.64 10.86 3.37
N ALA A 96 6.49 11.31 3.89
CA ALA A 96 5.18 10.83 3.45
C ALA A 96 4.86 11.25 2.00
N LEU A 97 5.28 12.43 1.58
CA LEU A 97 5.13 12.90 0.20
C LEU A 97 6.01 12.11 -0.79
N LEU A 98 7.23 11.78 -0.41
CA LEU A 98 8.11 10.93 -1.21
C LEU A 98 7.62 9.47 -1.26
N TYR A 99 7.09 8.98 -0.16
CA TYR A 99 6.53 7.64 -0.04
C TYR A 99 5.29 7.43 -0.91
N PHE A 100 4.43 8.45 -1.01
CA PHE A 100 3.11 8.36 -1.59
C PHE A 100 3.08 7.90 -3.06
N PRO A 101 3.82 8.52 -4.00
CA PRO A 101 3.84 8.07 -5.38
C PRO A 101 4.40 6.65 -5.55
N ILE A 102 5.38 6.27 -4.72
CA ILE A 102 5.96 4.94 -4.78
C ILE A 102 4.92 3.88 -4.37
N ILE A 103 4.22 4.10 -3.25
CA ILE A 103 3.25 3.11 -2.76
C ILE A 103 1.99 3.04 -3.61
N ILE A 104 1.52 4.15 -4.20
CA ILE A 104 0.41 4.13 -5.16
C ILE A 104 0.80 3.30 -6.39
N ASN A 105 2.02 3.47 -6.91
CA ASN A 105 2.48 2.68 -8.05
C ASN A 105 2.49 1.18 -7.70
N ILE A 106 3.02 0.80 -6.53
CA ILE A 106 3.01 -0.58 -6.05
C ILE A 106 1.57 -1.12 -5.90
N TRP A 107 0.66 -0.31 -5.37
CA TRP A 107 -0.74 -0.69 -5.21
C TRP A 107 -1.42 -0.94 -6.56
N LEU A 108 -1.32 0.00 -7.50
CA LEU A 108 -1.90 -0.14 -8.84
C LEU A 108 -1.34 -1.36 -9.58
N LEU A 109 -0.02 -1.55 -9.52
CA LEU A 109 0.63 -2.73 -10.09
C LEU A 109 0.10 -4.03 -9.48
N SER A 110 0.00 -4.09 -8.14
CA SER A 110 -0.49 -5.28 -7.44
C SER A 110 -1.91 -5.66 -7.84
N PHE A 111 -2.76 -4.66 -8.05
CA PHE A 111 -4.13 -4.86 -8.53
C PHE A 111 -4.18 -5.27 -10.00
N ALA A 112 -3.37 -4.62 -10.86
CA ALA A 112 -3.32 -4.92 -12.29
C ALA A 112 -2.95 -6.38 -12.56
N VAL A 113 -1.94 -6.89 -11.86
CA VAL A 113 -1.47 -8.28 -12.03
C VAL A 113 -2.05 -9.25 -11.00
N ARG A 114 -2.97 -8.81 -10.14
CA ARG A 114 -3.60 -9.59 -9.06
C ARG A 114 -2.57 -10.31 -8.17
N PHE A 115 -1.53 -9.59 -7.76
CA PHE A 115 -0.46 -10.18 -6.96
C PHE A 115 -0.86 -10.33 -5.49
N GLU A 116 -0.99 -11.58 -5.05
CA GLU A 116 -1.43 -11.93 -3.70
C GLU A 116 -0.54 -11.32 -2.59
N GLY A 117 0.78 -11.27 -2.79
CA GLY A 117 1.74 -10.83 -1.78
C GLY A 117 1.57 -9.38 -1.31
N SER A 118 1.06 -8.48 -2.16
CA SER A 118 0.82 -7.07 -1.81
C SER A 118 -0.62 -6.61 -2.01
N PHE A 119 -1.54 -7.52 -2.35
CA PHE A 119 -2.93 -7.20 -2.62
C PHE A 119 -3.65 -6.57 -1.41
N VAL A 120 -3.36 -7.07 -0.19
CA VAL A 120 -3.90 -6.55 1.07
C VAL A 120 -3.02 -5.44 1.63
N THR A 121 -1.70 -5.64 1.61
CA THR A 121 -0.77 -4.75 2.29
C THR A 121 -0.63 -3.40 1.59
N ALA A 122 -0.60 -3.36 0.25
CA ALA A 122 -0.40 -2.10 -0.49
C ALA A 122 -1.52 -1.08 -0.25
N PRO A 123 -2.84 -1.41 -0.36
CA PRO A 123 -3.89 -0.43 -0.04
C PRO A 123 -3.87 0.03 1.41
N LEU A 124 -3.55 -0.85 2.37
CA LEU A 124 -3.40 -0.46 3.76
C LEU A 124 -2.24 0.50 3.98
N MET A 125 -1.11 0.30 3.27
CA MET A 125 0.03 1.21 3.30
C MET A 125 -0.31 2.57 2.69
N VAL A 126 -1.09 2.61 1.61
CA VAL A 126 -1.61 3.87 1.03
C VAL A 126 -2.48 4.61 2.05
N LEU A 127 -3.43 3.91 2.69
CA LEU A 127 -4.29 4.52 3.70
C LEU A 127 -3.51 5.01 4.93
N ALA A 128 -2.53 4.24 5.40
CA ALA A 128 -1.65 4.65 6.49
C ALA A 128 -0.83 5.90 6.13
N ASN A 129 -0.33 5.98 4.88
CA ASN A 129 0.39 7.15 4.42
C ASN A 129 -0.52 8.38 4.26
N LEU A 130 -1.73 8.21 3.74
CA LEU A 130 -2.75 9.26 3.71
C LEU A 130 -3.08 9.77 5.13
N TYR A 131 -3.20 8.85 6.10
CA TYR A 131 -3.39 9.24 7.49
C TYR A 131 -2.24 10.12 8.01
N ILE A 132 -0.98 9.77 7.70
CA ILE A 132 0.18 10.58 8.07
C ILE A 132 0.14 11.96 7.41
N LEU A 133 -0.23 12.05 6.14
CA LEU A 133 -0.37 13.32 5.42
C LEU A 133 -1.47 14.19 6.05
N ILE A 134 -2.64 13.62 6.35
CA ILE A 134 -3.74 14.32 7.03
C ILE A 134 -3.33 14.71 8.45
N TRP A 135 -2.62 13.83 9.17
CA TRP A 135 -2.10 14.14 10.50
C TRP A 135 -1.13 15.33 10.50
N ASN A 136 -0.43 15.58 9.41
CA ASN A 136 0.48 16.71 9.21
C ASN A 136 -0.11 17.80 8.30
N TYR A 137 -1.44 17.92 8.24
CA TYR A 137 -2.14 18.89 7.41
C TYR A 137 -1.68 20.35 7.69
N ASP A 138 -1.37 20.67 8.94
CA ASP A 138 -0.82 21.97 9.35
C ASP A 138 0.47 22.36 8.61
N ARG A 139 1.25 21.40 8.16
CA ARG A 139 2.46 21.58 7.32
C ARG A 139 2.13 21.43 5.84
N LEU A 140 1.30 20.43 5.49
CA LEU A 140 0.95 20.09 4.12
C LEU A 140 0.25 21.24 3.39
N LYS A 141 -0.59 22.00 4.08
CA LYS A 141 -1.31 23.15 3.51
C LYS A 141 -0.43 24.25 2.92
N TYR A 142 0.83 24.37 3.36
CA TYR A 142 1.77 25.35 2.81
C TYR A 142 2.42 24.89 1.49
N ILE A 143 2.29 23.61 1.14
CA ILE A 143 2.81 23.06 -0.11
C ILE A 143 1.80 23.24 -1.25
N PHE A 144 0.50 23.27 -0.93
CA PHE A 144 -0.57 23.42 -1.92
C PHE A 144 -1.03 24.89 -2.02
N PRO A 145 -0.76 25.59 -3.14
CA PRO A 145 -1.08 27.01 -3.31
C PRO A 145 -2.56 27.31 -3.50
N PHE A 146 -3.41 26.28 -3.65
CA PHE A 146 -4.83 26.45 -4.02
C PHE A 146 -5.79 26.62 -2.83
N THR A 147 -5.32 26.41 -1.61
CA THR A 147 -6.16 26.53 -0.42
C THR A 147 -6.04 27.92 0.20
N LYS A 148 -7.17 28.57 0.49
CA LYS A 148 -7.18 29.69 1.43
C LYS A 148 -6.61 29.16 2.75
N PHE A 149 -5.46 29.70 3.17
CA PHE A 149 -4.79 29.27 4.39
C PHE A 149 -5.78 29.27 5.56
N SER A 150 -5.83 28.16 6.28
CA SER A 150 -6.55 28.11 7.54
C SER A 150 -5.93 29.10 8.52
N SER A 151 -6.72 29.60 9.45
CA SER A 151 -6.32 30.66 10.38
C SER A 151 -5.26 30.28 11.41
N PHE A 152 -4.86 29.01 11.48
CA PHE A 152 -3.81 28.53 12.39
C PHE A 152 -2.50 28.21 11.66
N GLY A 153 -1.36 28.48 12.32
CA GLY A 153 -0.03 28.16 11.82
C GLY A 153 0.36 26.68 12.01
N ILE A 154 1.66 26.38 11.89
CA ILE A 154 2.20 25.05 12.23
C ILE A 154 2.00 24.80 13.72
N LEU A 155 1.37 23.67 14.05
CA LEU A 155 1.03 23.34 15.43
C LEU A 155 2.24 22.86 16.21
N LYS A 156 2.40 23.41 17.41
CA LYS A 156 3.34 22.87 18.38
C LYS A 156 2.76 21.59 19.01
N LYS A 157 3.66 20.71 19.48
CA LYS A 157 3.25 19.50 20.19
C LYS A 157 2.45 19.90 21.45
N PRO A 158 1.26 19.28 21.69
CA PRO A 158 0.48 19.57 22.89
C PRO A 158 1.26 19.26 24.17
N THR A 159 1.11 20.11 25.18
CA THR A 159 1.69 19.90 26.52
C THR A 159 0.91 18.89 27.33
N LYS A 160 -0.41 18.80 27.09
CA LYS A 160 -1.30 17.81 27.72
C LYS A 160 -2.12 17.11 26.64
N TYR A 161 -2.25 15.79 26.75
CA TYR A 161 -3.03 14.96 25.85
C TYR A 161 -4.34 14.52 26.49
N ASN A 162 -5.41 14.50 25.70
CA ASN A 162 -6.65 13.84 26.05
C ASN A 162 -6.47 12.33 25.87
N ASN A 163 -6.80 11.53 26.90
CA ASN A 163 -6.68 10.07 26.91
C ASN A 163 -7.96 9.32 26.50
N LYS A 164 -9.04 10.02 26.10
CA LYS A 164 -10.26 9.35 25.66
C LYS A 164 -9.99 8.49 24.44
N PHE A 165 -10.30 7.18 24.55
CA PHE A 165 -10.13 6.24 23.46
C PHE A 165 -11.16 6.49 22.36
N PRO A 166 -10.74 6.70 21.09
CA PRO A 166 -11.66 6.98 19.99
C PRO A 166 -12.17 5.68 19.38
N PHE A 167 -13.14 5.01 20.03
CA PHE A 167 -13.68 3.71 19.60
C PHE A 167 -14.12 3.71 18.13
N LEU A 168 -14.87 4.72 17.70
CA LEU A 168 -15.38 4.81 16.33
C LEU A 168 -14.26 4.78 15.28
N PHE A 169 -13.14 5.47 15.56
CA PHE A 169 -11.98 5.49 14.66
C PHE A 169 -11.34 4.10 14.56
N PHE A 170 -11.02 3.45 15.68
CA PHE A 170 -10.37 2.15 15.66
C PHE A 170 -11.29 1.04 15.14
N THR A 171 -12.60 1.13 15.39
CA THR A 171 -13.59 0.25 14.74
C THR A 171 -13.55 0.44 13.21
N GLY A 172 -13.47 1.69 12.73
CA GLY A 172 -13.30 1.98 11.32
C GLY A 172 -12.02 1.38 10.73
N VAL A 173 -10.89 1.46 11.44
CA VAL A 173 -9.61 0.83 11.04
C VAL A 173 -9.76 -0.69 10.92
N ILE A 174 -10.39 -1.35 11.90
CA ILE A 174 -10.64 -2.81 11.89
C ILE A 174 -11.54 -3.20 10.71
N ILE A 175 -12.63 -2.46 10.49
CA ILE A 175 -13.55 -2.71 9.37
C ILE A 175 -12.81 -2.56 8.03
N THR A 176 -12.00 -1.52 7.88
CA THR A 176 -11.21 -1.28 6.65
C THR A 176 -10.24 -2.43 6.40
N PHE A 177 -9.54 -2.90 7.44
CA PHE A 177 -8.66 -4.08 7.35
C PHE A 177 -9.46 -5.32 6.93
N GLY A 178 -10.59 -5.61 7.58
CA GLY A 178 -11.46 -6.74 7.25
C GLY A 178 -11.97 -6.68 5.81
N LEU A 179 -12.40 -5.50 5.34
CA LEU A 179 -12.85 -5.31 3.96
C LEU A 179 -11.73 -5.55 2.94
N THR A 180 -10.50 -5.08 3.20
CA THR A 180 -9.37 -5.35 2.28
C THR A 180 -9.03 -6.83 2.20
N VAL A 181 -9.10 -7.57 3.30
CA VAL A 181 -8.92 -9.03 3.33
C VAL A 181 -10.04 -9.74 2.56
N LEU A 182 -11.30 -9.36 2.79
CA LEU A 182 -12.44 -9.94 2.08
C LEU A 182 -12.36 -9.70 0.57
N LEU A 183 -11.99 -8.49 0.15
CA LEU A 183 -11.79 -8.17 -1.26
C LEU A 183 -10.65 -8.99 -1.88
N ALA A 184 -9.58 -9.25 -1.13
CA ALA A 184 -8.47 -10.08 -1.60
C ALA A 184 -8.87 -11.56 -1.78
N GLN A 185 -9.78 -12.06 -0.96
CA GLN A 185 -10.22 -13.46 -1.01
C GLN A 185 -11.37 -13.69 -2.00
N PHE A 186 -12.33 -12.79 -2.06
CA PHE A 186 -13.60 -12.96 -2.77
C PHE A 186 -13.83 -11.97 -3.91
N GLY A 187 -12.95 -10.98 -4.09
CA GLY A 187 -13.12 -9.92 -5.09
C GLY A 187 -12.93 -10.38 -6.53
N TYR A 188 -12.33 -11.55 -6.75
CA TYR A 188 -12.05 -12.08 -8.09
C TYR A 188 -12.35 -13.55 -8.20
N ASP A 189 -12.97 -13.96 -9.31
CA ASP A 189 -13.28 -15.34 -9.63
C ASP A 189 -12.04 -16.21 -9.91
N ALA A 190 -10.96 -15.60 -10.35
CA ALA A 190 -9.69 -16.26 -10.63
C ALA A 190 -8.52 -15.37 -10.24
N MET A 191 -7.61 -15.92 -9.45
CA MET A 191 -6.37 -15.28 -9.00
C MET A 191 -5.17 -16.11 -9.48
N PRO A 192 -4.10 -15.48 -10.00
CA PRO A 192 -2.91 -16.23 -10.44
C PRO A 192 -2.25 -17.00 -9.28
N ARG A 193 -2.39 -16.52 -8.04
CA ARG A 193 -1.68 -17.04 -6.86
C ARG A 193 -0.16 -17.06 -7.08
N ASN A 194 0.60 -17.44 -6.07
CA ASN A 194 2.06 -17.39 -6.16
C ASN A 194 2.68 -18.65 -6.81
N SER A 195 1.93 -19.73 -6.88
CA SER A 195 2.38 -21.00 -7.47
C SER A 195 1.27 -21.69 -8.26
N LEU A 196 1.66 -22.57 -9.20
CA LEU A 196 0.73 -23.40 -9.96
C LEU A 196 -0.16 -24.25 -9.05
N SER A 197 0.41 -24.81 -7.96
CA SER A 197 -0.34 -25.64 -7.02
C SER A 197 -1.40 -24.83 -6.27
N ASP A 198 -1.06 -23.64 -5.81
CA ASP A 198 -2.00 -22.78 -5.08
C ASP A 198 -3.06 -22.18 -6.01
N CYS A 199 -2.67 -21.88 -7.26
CA CYS A 199 -3.61 -21.52 -8.30
C CYS A 199 -4.64 -22.62 -8.56
N LYS A 200 -4.22 -23.88 -8.72
CA LYS A 200 -5.13 -25.02 -8.96
C LYS A 200 -6.03 -25.32 -7.73
N LYS A 201 -5.53 -25.11 -6.51
CA LYS A 201 -6.34 -25.35 -5.28
C LYS A 201 -7.62 -24.53 -5.24
N GLN A 202 -7.63 -23.28 -5.75
CA GLN A 202 -8.82 -22.41 -5.72
C GLN A 202 -9.98 -22.95 -6.57
N PHE A 203 -9.70 -23.81 -7.58
CA PHE A 203 -10.72 -24.35 -8.49
C PHE A 203 -11.09 -25.80 -8.19
N LYS A 204 -10.35 -26.46 -7.30
CA LYS A 204 -10.60 -27.87 -6.97
C LYS A 204 -12.02 -28.08 -6.41
N ASN A 205 -12.70 -29.07 -6.94
CA ASN A 205 -14.10 -29.41 -6.58
C ASN A 205 -15.11 -28.28 -6.91
N THR A 206 -14.78 -27.37 -7.82
CA THR A 206 -15.73 -26.36 -8.32
C THR A 206 -16.29 -26.76 -9.68
N LYS A 207 -17.42 -26.16 -10.07
CA LYS A 207 -18.03 -26.37 -11.42
C LYS A 207 -17.06 -25.98 -12.56
N ASN A 208 -16.10 -25.11 -12.28
CA ASN A 208 -15.17 -24.53 -13.26
C ASN A 208 -13.77 -25.11 -13.16
N GLU A 209 -13.58 -26.30 -12.56
CA GLU A 209 -12.27 -26.88 -12.29
C GLU A 209 -11.40 -26.98 -13.55
N ALA A 210 -11.95 -27.54 -14.64
CA ALA A 210 -11.20 -27.71 -15.88
C ALA A 210 -10.81 -26.38 -16.54
N ALA A 211 -11.69 -25.38 -16.51
CA ALA A 211 -11.37 -24.03 -16.98
C ALA A 211 -10.34 -23.34 -16.10
N GLY A 212 -10.46 -23.49 -14.77
CA GLY A 212 -9.53 -22.96 -13.80
C GLY A 212 -8.13 -23.57 -13.91
N PHE A 213 -8.01 -24.87 -14.15
CA PHE A 213 -6.72 -25.51 -14.35
C PHE A 213 -6.03 -25.00 -15.61
N ARG A 214 -6.77 -24.82 -16.72
CA ARG A 214 -6.22 -24.19 -17.94
C ARG A 214 -5.75 -22.77 -17.71
N PHE A 215 -6.51 -21.97 -16.95
CA PHE A 215 -6.07 -20.62 -16.52
C PHE A 215 -4.75 -20.67 -15.76
N CYS A 216 -4.61 -21.58 -14.79
CA CYS A 216 -3.38 -21.70 -14.00
C CYS A 216 -2.18 -22.14 -14.86
N GLU A 217 -2.38 -23.04 -15.81
CA GLU A 217 -1.35 -23.47 -16.75
C GLU A 217 -0.96 -22.35 -17.74
N CYS A 218 -1.94 -21.58 -18.21
CA CYS A 218 -1.71 -20.40 -19.04
C CYS A 218 -0.75 -19.41 -18.36
N ILE A 219 -0.92 -19.17 -17.05
CA ILE A 219 -0.06 -18.27 -16.27
C ILE A 219 1.28 -18.90 -15.94
N HIS A 220 1.29 -20.07 -15.29
CA HIS A 220 2.47 -20.60 -14.62
C HIS A 220 3.36 -21.49 -15.49
N ASN A 221 2.82 -22.09 -16.55
CA ASN A 221 3.59 -22.91 -17.49
C ASN A 221 3.92 -22.17 -18.78
N ASN A 222 2.94 -21.37 -19.29
CA ASN A 222 3.10 -20.71 -20.58
C ASN A 222 3.56 -19.25 -20.45
N GLY A 223 3.47 -18.64 -19.22
CA GLY A 223 3.90 -17.26 -18.96
C GLY A 223 3.13 -16.20 -19.78
N ARG A 224 1.88 -16.49 -20.18
CA ARG A 224 1.07 -15.57 -20.98
C ARG A 224 0.52 -14.41 -20.14
N PRO A 225 0.19 -13.27 -20.77
CA PRO A 225 -0.42 -12.14 -20.10
C PRO A 225 -1.69 -12.52 -19.31
N LEU A 226 -1.87 -11.89 -18.15
CA LEU A 226 -2.99 -12.21 -17.25
C LEU A 226 -4.36 -11.99 -17.89
N ASP A 227 -4.52 -10.92 -18.65
CA ASP A 227 -5.76 -10.55 -19.36
C ASP A 227 -6.17 -11.59 -20.41
N GLU A 228 -5.22 -12.11 -21.19
CA GLU A 228 -5.47 -13.20 -22.15
C GLU A 228 -5.94 -14.48 -21.45
N CYS A 229 -5.23 -14.88 -20.39
CA CYS A 229 -5.60 -16.07 -19.61
C CYS A 229 -6.96 -15.93 -18.92
N LEU A 230 -7.32 -14.71 -18.48
CA LEU A 230 -8.63 -14.41 -17.92
C LEU A 230 -9.75 -14.43 -18.96
N GLU A 231 -9.47 -13.99 -20.17
CA GLU A 231 -10.43 -14.05 -21.28
C GLU A 231 -10.73 -15.49 -21.68
N GLU A 232 -9.68 -16.33 -21.83
CA GLU A 232 -9.84 -17.77 -22.05
C GLU A 232 -10.64 -18.45 -20.93
N PHE A 233 -10.37 -18.11 -19.68
CA PHE A 233 -11.12 -18.61 -18.52
C PHE A 233 -12.61 -18.23 -18.59
N LYS A 234 -12.92 -16.97 -18.90
CA LYS A 234 -14.30 -16.48 -19.02
C LYS A 234 -15.05 -17.19 -20.15
N ASN A 235 -14.37 -17.43 -21.27
CA ASN A 235 -14.97 -18.12 -22.43
C ASN A 235 -15.18 -19.61 -22.15
N ALA A 236 -14.31 -20.23 -21.39
CA ALA A 236 -14.42 -21.65 -21.01
C ALA A 236 -15.44 -21.92 -19.87
N LYS A 237 -15.85 -20.87 -19.12
CA LYS A 237 -16.83 -20.92 -18.04
C LYS A 237 -18.27 -20.96 -18.54
N LYS A 238 -18.50 -20.76 -19.83
CA LYS A 238 -19.82 -20.87 -20.48
C LYS A 238 -20.17 -22.33 -20.70
#